data_f87fe23bd84b38e8b6c062b72a1a1862
#
_entry.id   f87fe23bd84b38e8b6c062b72a1a1862
#
_cell.length_a   1.000
_cell.length_b   1.000
_cell.length_c   1.000
_cell.angle_alpha   90.00
_cell.angle_beta   90.00
_cell.angle_gamma   90.00
#
_symmetry.space_group_name_H-M   'P 1'
#
loop_
_entity.id
_entity.type
_entity.pdbx_description
1 polymer ?
#
loop_
_entity_poly.entity_id
_entity_poly.type
_entity_poly.pdbx_seq_one_letter_code
_entity_poly.pdbx_strand_id
1 'polypeptide(L)'
;MALEKLLKKHDLTRVVCQESWGEIVLRKYRELLEHADGTFADARCPAAVSLVHSLQPEIRIADIEPILIHCARELAERPDLANGEKIITTPCRILADMGNKLELKDTHFVPWNRFLAALGEPMEPAPDASPIPPGFFKNLPFSVVSQS
;
A
#
# COMPACT_ATOMS: atom_id res chain seq x y z
N MET A 1 6.25 1.50 -22.05
CA MET A 1 4.90 1.89 -22.53
C MET A 1 4.30 2.87 -21.54
N ALA A 2 3.64 3.90 -22.04
CA ALA A 2 2.94 4.81 -21.17
C ALA A 2 1.72 4.11 -20.53
N LEU A 3 1.56 4.23 -19.24
CA LEU A 3 0.43 3.65 -18.50
C LEU A 3 -0.92 4.07 -19.10
N GLU A 4 -1.04 5.33 -19.50
CA GLU A 4 -2.29 5.85 -20.08
C GLU A 4 -2.69 5.13 -21.37
N LYS A 5 -1.72 4.74 -22.21
CA LYS A 5 -2.00 3.96 -23.42
C LYS A 5 -2.54 2.56 -23.08
N LEU A 6 -1.93 1.92 -22.09
CA LEU A 6 -2.37 0.60 -21.62
C LEU A 6 -3.79 0.67 -21.09
N LEU A 7 -4.08 1.63 -20.25
CA LEU A 7 -5.41 1.80 -19.66
C LEU A 7 -6.47 2.06 -20.73
N LYS A 8 -6.16 2.95 -21.67
CA LYS A 8 -7.08 3.28 -22.77
C LYS A 8 -7.35 2.06 -23.66
N LYS A 9 -6.32 1.27 -23.97
CA LYS A 9 -6.44 0.04 -24.77
C LYS A 9 -7.42 -0.95 -24.15
N HIS A 10 -7.48 -1.03 -22.82
CA HIS A 10 -8.31 -1.95 -22.07
C HIS A 10 -9.57 -1.32 -21.47
N ASP A 11 -9.92 -0.12 -21.92
CA ASP A 11 -11.10 0.62 -21.44
C ASP A 11 -11.11 0.82 -19.93
N LEU A 12 -9.94 1.15 -19.41
CA LEU A 12 -9.73 1.42 -17.98
C LEU A 12 -9.44 2.90 -17.78
N THR A 13 -9.92 3.45 -16.68
CA THR A 13 -9.70 4.84 -16.30
C THR A 13 -8.86 4.91 -15.04
N ARG A 14 -7.78 5.70 -15.07
CA ARG A 14 -6.97 5.96 -13.89
C ARG A 14 -7.72 6.92 -12.96
N VAL A 15 -7.78 6.54 -11.69
CA VAL A 15 -8.37 7.37 -10.65
C VAL A 15 -7.29 7.78 -9.66
N VAL A 16 -7.30 9.04 -9.27
CA VAL A 16 -6.34 9.60 -8.30
C VAL A 16 -7.08 9.89 -7.01
N CYS A 17 -6.44 9.59 -5.86
CA CYS A 17 -7.00 9.91 -4.56
C CYS A 17 -7.09 11.43 -4.35
N GLN A 18 -8.12 11.86 -3.65
CA GLN A 18 -8.31 13.27 -3.30
C GLN A 18 -7.43 13.67 -2.12
N GLU A 19 -7.16 12.73 -1.21
CA GLU A 19 -6.30 12.94 -0.06
C GLU A 19 -4.85 12.56 -0.37
N SER A 20 -3.92 13.29 0.24
CA SER A 20 -2.48 13.01 0.13
C SER A 20 -2.09 11.93 1.15
N TRP A 21 -2.50 10.69 0.92
CA TRP A 21 -2.30 9.60 1.87
C TRP A 21 -0.83 9.35 2.20
N GLY A 22 0.07 9.54 1.25
CA GLY A 22 1.51 9.43 1.51
C GLY A 22 1.97 10.38 2.59
N GLU A 23 1.55 11.63 2.54
CA GLU A 23 1.88 12.64 3.56
C GLU A 23 1.20 12.35 4.89
N ILE A 24 -0.06 11.91 4.87
CA ILE A 24 -0.82 11.57 6.07
C ILE A 24 -0.17 10.40 6.81
N VAL A 25 0.18 9.34 6.10
CA VAL A 25 0.84 8.17 6.68
C VAL A 25 2.22 8.53 7.21
N LEU A 26 2.99 9.33 6.46
CA LEU A 26 4.30 9.82 6.92
C LEU A 26 4.17 10.60 8.23
N ARG A 27 3.17 11.45 8.35
CA ARG A 27 2.89 12.20 9.58
C ARG A 27 2.56 11.26 10.74
N LYS A 28 1.77 10.22 10.51
CA LYS A 28 1.45 9.21 11.52
C LYS A 28 2.70 8.52 12.05
N TYR A 29 3.65 8.17 11.17
CA TYR A 29 4.92 7.58 11.59
C TYR A 29 5.77 8.57 12.39
N ARG A 30 5.82 9.83 11.99
CA ARG A 30 6.54 10.86 12.73
C ARG A 30 5.96 11.06 14.12
N GLU A 31 4.64 11.14 14.26
CA GLU A 31 3.96 11.26 15.54
C GLU A 31 4.22 10.03 16.42
N LEU A 32 4.17 8.82 15.84
CA LEU A 32 4.51 7.61 16.56
C LEU A 32 5.92 7.66 17.13
N LEU A 33 6.90 8.08 16.33
CA LEU A 33 8.30 8.13 16.75
C LEU A 33 8.58 9.24 17.76
N GLU A 34 7.88 10.37 17.68
CA GLU A 34 8.01 11.46 18.67
C GLU A 34 7.53 11.04 20.06
N HIS A 35 6.53 10.16 20.14
CA HIS A 35 5.94 9.73 21.40
C HIS A 35 6.26 8.29 21.77
N ALA A 36 7.00 7.59 20.92
CA ALA A 36 7.30 6.18 21.12
C ALA A 36 8.47 5.98 22.09
N ASP A 37 8.39 4.89 22.80
CA ASP A 37 9.45 4.41 23.69
C ASP A 37 9.86 3.01 23.21
N GLY A 38 11.07 2.91 22.64
CA GLY A 38 11.60 1.65 22.14
C GLY A 38 11.52 1.47 20.63
N THR A 39 11.53 0.23 20.19
CA THR A 39 11.61 -0.17 18.78
C THR A 39 10.26 -0.60 18.26
N PHE A 40 9.89 -0.13 17.07
CA PHE A 40 8.69 -0.52 16.35
C PHE A 40 9.04 -1.14 15.00
N ALA A 41 8.25 -2.12 14.56
CA ALA A 41 8.30 -2.62 13.20
C ALA A 41 7.42 -1.76 12.30
N ASP A 42 7.94 -1.45 11.12
CA ASP A 42 7.21 -0.78 10.05
C ASP A 42 6.08 -1.71 9.54
N ALA A 43 4.89 -1.19 9.42
CA ALA A 43 3.71 -1.95 9.01
C ALA A 43 3.42 -1.93 7.51
N ARG A 44 4.32 -1.38 6.68
CA ARG A 44 4.08 -1.24 5.23
C ARG A 44 4.04 -2.56 4.47
N CYS A 45 4.76 -3.56 4.94
CA CYS A 45 4.82 -4.88 4.29
C CYS A 45 4.25 -5.95 5.22
N PRO A 46 3.06 -6.51 4.92
CA PRO A 46 2.45 -7.54 5.77
C PRO A 46 3.31 -8.81 5.95
N ALA A 47 4.06 -9.19 4.92
CA ALA A 47 4.96 -10.33 5.01
C ALA A 47 6.09 -10.08 6.01
N ALA A 48 6.68 -8.89 5.98
CA ALA A 48 7.72 -8.49 6.92
C ALA A 48 7.18 -8.38 8.34
N VAL A 49 5.98 -7.85 8.51
CA VAL A 49 5.28 -7.79 9.81
C VAL A 49 5.13 -9.18 10.41
N SER A 50 4.64 -10.13 9.62
CA SER A 50 4.47 -11.52 10.08
C SER A 50 5.80 -12.15 10.47
N LEU A 51 6.85 -11.91 9.70
CA LEU A 51 8.19 -12.44 9.98
C LEU A 51 8.75 -11.85 11.29
N VAL A 52 8.66 -10.54 11.47
CA VAL A 52 9.11 -9.87 12.69
C VAL A 52 8.36 -10.39 13.90
N HIS A 53 7.04 -10.54 13.80
CA HIS A 53 6.21 -11.07 14.88
C HIS A 53 6.61 -12.50 15.27
N SER A 54 6.96 -13.33 14.28
CA SER A 54 7.39 -14.72 14.52
C SER A 54 8.77 -14.80 15.20
N LEU A 55 9.72 -13.95 14.75
CA LEU A 55 11.11 -14.00 15.22
C LEU A 55 11.35 -13.22 16.50
N GLN A 56 10.67 -12.10 16.67
CA GLN A 56 10.82 -11.20 17.81
C GLN A 56 9.46 -10.67 18.25
N PRO A 57 8.64 -11.50 18.91
CA PRO A 57 7.26 -11.13 19.27
C PRO A 57 7.17 -9.95 20.26
N GLU A 58 8.26 -9.59 20.93
CA GLU A 58 8.32 -8.45 21.83
C GLU A 58 8.41 -7.10 21.10
N ILE A 59 8.76 -7.10 19.80
CA ILE A 59 8.79 -5.86 19.02
C ILE A 59 7.36 -5.45 18.67
N ARG A 60 7.01 -4.23 19.01
CA ARG A 60 5.70 -3.66 18.68
C ARG A 60 5.60 -3.35 17.20
N ILE A 61 4.46 -3.67 16.62
CA ILE A 61 4.16 -3.33 15.23
C ILE A 61 3.47 -1.96 15.21
N ALA A 62 3.87 -1.09 14.29
CA ALA A 62 3.21 0.20 14.12
C ALA A 62 1.73 -0.01 13.73
N ASP A 63 0.82 0.60 14.47
CA ASP A 63 -0.62 0.54 14.19
C ASP A 63 -0.99 1.58 13.13
N ILE A 64 -0.40 1.42 11.96
CA ILE A 64 -0.58 2.34 10.82
C ILE A 64 -0.80 1.49 9.58
N GLU A 65 -1.97 1.62 8.98
CA GLU A 65 -2.28 0.89 7.75
C GLU A 65 -1.37 1.33 6.59
N PRO A 66 -1.03 0.42 5.66
CA PRO A 66 -0.30 0.80 4.45
C PRO A 66 -1.04 1.88 3.65
N ILE A 67 -0.28 2.73 2.97
CA ILE A 67 -0.83 3.83 2.15
C ILE A 67 -1.88 3.30 1.18
N LEU A 68 -1.61 2.18 0.55
CA LEU A 68 -2.50 1.60 -0.45
C LEU A 68 -3.87 1.22 0.13
N ILE A 69 -3.92 0.78 1.38
CA ILE A 69 -5.18 0.47 2.07
C ILE A 69 -5.99 1.74 2.29
N HIS A 70 -5.35 2.83 2.70
CA HIS A 70 -6.04 4.13 2.83
C HIS A 70 -6.59 4.61 1.50
N CYS A 71 -5.80 4.50 0.43
CA CYS A 71 -6.26 4.84 -0.92
C CYS A 71 -7.49 4.03 -1.30
N ALA A 72 -7.46 2.72 -1.08
CA ALA A 72 -8.57 1.83 -1.41
C ALA A 72 -9.83 2.18 -0.61
N ARG A 73 -9.70 2.50 0.67
CA ARG A 73 -10.85 2.91 1.50
C ARG A 73 -11.49 4.20 0.98
N GLU A 74 -10.67 5.19 0.60
CA GLU A 74 -11.18 6.42 -0.01
C GLU A 74 -11.95 6.12 -1.28
N LEU A 75 -11.38 5.34 -2.20
CA LEU A 75 -12.01 5.02 -3.46
C LEU A 75 -13.31 4.21 -3.28
N ALA A 76 -13.35 3.30 -2.32
CA ALA A 76 -14.53 2.50 -2.02
C ALA A 76 -15.70 3.34 -1.51
N GLU A 77 -15.41 4.44 -0.82
CA GLU A 77 -16.41 5.31 -0.20
C GLU A 77 -16.80 6.51 -1.07
N ARG A 78 -16.06 6.82 -2.12
CA ARG A 78 -16.32 8.00 -2.96
C ARG A 78 -17.62 7.85 -3.74
N PRO A 79 -18.57 8.82 -3.61
CA PRO A 79 -19.84 8.78 -4.32
C PRO A 79 -19.70 8.79 -5.84
N ASP A 80 -18.70 9.50 -6.38
CA ASP A 80 -18.46 9.58 -7.82
C ASP A 80 -17.98 8.25 -8.45
N LEU A 81 -17.55 7.30 -7.62
CA LEU A 81 -17.10 5.97 -8.04
C LEU A 81 -18.05 4.85 -7.60
N ALA A 82 -19.19 5.19 -7.04
CA ALA A 82 -20.10 4.23 -6.42
C ALA A 82 -20.62 3.13 -7.38
N ASN A 83 -20.71 3.41 -8.67
CA ASN A 83 -21.23 2.48 -9.67
C ASN A 83 -20.14 1.74 -10.45
N GLY A 84 -18.87 1.95 -10.10
CA GLY A 84 -17.73 1.36 -10.82
C GLY A 84 -17.00 0.32 -10.00
N GLU A 85 -16.47 -0.69 -10.70
CA GLU A 85 -15.51 -1.61 -10.14
C GLU A 85 -14.16 -0.89 -9.97
N LYS A 86 -13.53 -1.05 -8.81
CA LYS A 86 -12.22 -0.46 -8.53
C LYS A 86 -11.18 -1.56 -8.50
N ILE A 87 -10.08 -1.35 -9.20
CA ILE A 87 -8.95 -2.26 -9.22
C ILE A 87 -7.77 -1.55 -8.57
N ILE A 88 -7.25 -2.15 -7.51
CA ILE A 88 -6.09 -1.64 -6.77
C ILE A 88 -4.93 -2.57 -7.06
N THR A 89 -3.95 -2.10 -7.78
CA THR A 89 -2.75 -2.89 -8.05
C THR A 89 -1.79 -2.84 -6.88
N THR A 90 -1.17 -3.96 -6.55
CA THR A 90 -0.25 -4.06 -5.41
C THR A 90 1.14 -4.51 -5.85
N PRO A 91 2.19 -4.19 -5.08
CA PRO A 91 3.53 -4.66 -5.37
C PRO A 91 3.72 -6.17 -5.09
N CYS A 92 2.86 -6.76 -4.26
CA CYS A 92 2.97 -8.18 -3.92
C CYS A 92 1.61 -8.81 -3.64
N ARG A 93 1.58 -10.15 -3.66
CA ARG A 93 0.36 -10.93 -3.41
C ARG A 93 -0.15 -10.76 -1.98
N ILE A 94 0.75 -10.68 -1.01
CA ILE A 94 0.37 -10.63 0.41
C ILE A 94 -0.41 -9.36 0.72
N LEU A 95 0.01 -8.22 0.17
CA LEU A 95 -0.72 -6.97 0.30
C LEU A 95 -2.07 -7.03 -0.41
N ALA A 96 -2.14 -7.68 -1.57
CA ALA A 96 -3.40 -7.89 -2.27
C ALA A 96 -4.38 -8.74 -1.43
N ASP A 97 -3.89 -9.83 -0.85
CA ASP A 97 -4.71 -10.68 0.00
C ASP A 97 -5.21 -9.92 1.24
N MET A 98 -4.35 -9.13 1.85
CA MET A 98 -4.72 -8.25 2.97
C MET A 98 -5.83 -7.28 2.59
N GLY A 99 -5.69 -6.64 1.44
CA GLY A 99 -6.70 -5.70 0.94
C GLY A 99 -8.03 -6.38 0.64
N ASN A 100 -7.99 -7.54 -0.03
CA ASN A 100 -9.21 -8.27 -0.38
C ASN A 100 -9.96 -8.81 0.84
N LYS A 101 -9.28 -9.10 1.93
CA LYS A 101 -9.92 -9.51 3.19
C LYS A 101 -10.76 -8.42 3.83
N LEU A 102 -10.55 -7.17 3.48
CA LEU A 102 -11.35 -6.06 3.99
C LEU A 102 -12.74 -6.00 3.37
N GLU A 103 -12.96 -6.72 2.28
CA GLU A 103 -14.26 -6.78 1.58
C GLU A 103 -14.83 -5.39 1.25
N LEU A 104 -13.97 -4.49 0.79
CA LEU A 104 -14.40 -3.15 0.39
C LEU A 104 -15.31 -3.23 -0.84
N LYS A 105 -16.34 -2.41 -0.85
CA LYS A 105 -17.38 -2.44 -1.89
C LYS A 105 -16.78 -2.25 -3.30
N ASP A 106 -17.09 -3.19 -4.19
CA ASP A 106 -16.69 -3.16 -5.61
C ASP A 106 -15.18 -2.87 -5.80
N THR A 107 -14.36 -3.39 -4.88
CA THR A 107 -12.93 -3.11 -4.84
C THR A 107 -12.14 -4.41 -4.81
N HIS A 108 -11.21 -4.56 -5.76
CA HIS A 108 -10.40 -5.76 -5.92
C HIS A 108 -8.92 -5.39 -5.92
N PHE A 109 -8.15 -6.04 -5.04
CA PHE A 109 -6.71 -5.87 -5.00
C PHE A 109 -6.07 -6.98 -5.82
N VAL A 110 -5.13 -6.62 -6.69
CA VAL A 110 -4.43 -7.56 -7.56
C VAL A 110 -2.96 -7.18 -7.67
N PRO A 111 -2.01 -8.13 -7.56
CA PRO A 111 -0.61 -7.84 -7.82
C PRO A 111 -0.41 -7.31 -9.23
N TRP A 112 0.48 -6.32 -9.38
CA TRP A 112 0.74 -5.66 -10.66
C TRP A 112 1.05 -6.65 -11.78
N ASN A 113 1.91 -7.64 -11.52
CA ASN A 113 2.26 -8.65 -12.50
C ASN A 113 1.05 -9.48 -12.96
N ARG A 114 0.15 -9.81 -12.05
CA ARG A 114 -1.08 -10.55 -12.38
C ARG A 114 -2.07 -9.68 -13.13
N PHE A 115 -2.14 -8.40 -12.81
CA PHE A 115 -2.95 -7.44 -13.54
C PHE A 115 -2.52 -7.38 -15.01
N LEU A 116 -1.21 -7.23 -15.28
CA LEU A 116 -0.69 -7.25 -16.65
C LEU A 116 -0.98 -8.58 -17.36
N ALA A 117 -0.77 -9.71 -16.68
CA ALA A 117 -1.06 -11.02 -17.24
C ALA A 117 -2.53 -11.17 -17.62
N ALA A 118 -3.44 -10.71 -16.78
CA ALA A 118 -4.89 -10.76 -17.05
C ALA A 118 -5.28 -9.91 -18.27
N LEU A 119 -4.55 -8.83 -18.53
CA LEU A 119 -4.75 -7.98 -19.71
C LEU A 119 -4.05 -8.51 -20.96
N GLY A 120 -3.23 -9.57 -20.83
CA GLY A 120 -2.43 -10.09 -21.94
C GLY A 120 -1.26 -9.21 -22.32
N GLU A 121 -0.78 -8.39 -21.40
CA GLU A 121 0.31 -7.44 -21.63
C GLU A 121 1.67 -8.01 -21.17
N PRO A 122 2.79 -7.56 -21.78
CA PRO A 122 4.12 -7.95 -21.33
C PRO A 122 4.39 -7.48 -19.91
N MET A 123 5.23 -8.23 -19.20
CA MET A 123 5.64 -7.87 -17.84
C MET A 123 6.48 -6.60 -17.85
N GLU A 124 6.11 -5.65 -17.01
CA GLU A 124 6.81 -4.39 -16.79
C GLU A 124 6.86 -4.08 -15.29
N PRO A 125 7.86 -3.31 -14.82
CA PRO A 125 7.87 -2.84 -13.43
C PRO A 125 6.64 -1.98 -13.11
N ALA A 126 6.21 -1.99 -11.86
CA ALA A 126 5.13 -1.11 -11.42
C ALA A 126 5.51 0.36 -11.64
N PRO A 127 4.55 1.19 -12.12
CA PRO A 127 4.84 2.58 -12.48
C PRO A 127 5.12 3.50 -11.28
N ASP A 128 4.64 3.13 -10.10
CA ASP A 128 4.72 3.98 -8.92
C ASP A 128 5.67 3.40 -7.87
N ALA A 129 6.53 4.25 -7.32
CA ALA A 129 7.36 3.92 -6.16
C ALA A 129 6.64 4.38 -4.87
N SER A 130 6.99 3.75 -3.74
CA SER A 130 6.49 4.20 -2.44
C SER A 130 7.00 5.62 -2.15
N PRO A 131 6.14 6.54 -1.70
CA PRO A 131 6.58 7.88 -1.28
C PRO A 131 7.42 7.87 0.00
N ILE A 132 7.45 6.75 0.73
CA ILE A 132 8.27 6.57 1.92
C ILE A 132 9.31 5.50 1.61
N PRO A 133 10.56 5.89 1.29
CA PRO A 133 11.58 4.92 0.91
C PRO A 133 12.03 4.05 2.09
N PRO A 134 12.59 2.85 1.81
CA PRO A 134 13.16 2.00 2.86
C PRO A 134 14.23 2.74 3.65
N GLY A 135 14.25 2.53 4.96
CA GLY A 135 15.23 3.14 5.84
C GLY A 135 15.06 4.63 6.06
N PHE A 136 13.93 5.20 5.67
CA PHE A 136 13.64 6.63 5.87
C PHE A 136 13.82 7.08 7.32
N PHE A 137 13.46 6.22 8.27
CA PHE A 137 13.51 6.54 9.70
C PHE A 137 14.80 6.12 10.41
N LYS A 138 15.79 5.65 9.70
CA LYS A 138 17.02 5.08 10.30
C LYS A 138 17.80 6.06 11.18
N ASN A 139 17.70 7.36 10.95
CA ASN A 139 18.44 8.39 11.68
C ASN A 139 17.61 9.05 12.79
N LEU A 140 16.43 8.53 13.08
CA LEU A 140 15.60 9.01 14.16
C LEU A 140 16.03 8.38 15.49
N PRO A 141 15.69 9.02 16.65
CA PRO A 141 16.10 8.50 17.96
C PRO A 141 15.56 7.11 18.29
N PHE A 142 14.51 6.68 17.60
CA PHE A 142 13.95 5.35 17.75
C PHE A 142 14.23 4.51 16.50
N SER A 143 14.55 3.23 16.72
CA SER A 143 14.73 2.29 15.62
C SER A 143 13.39 1.79 15.11
N VAL A 144 13.21 1.85 13.80
CA VAL A 144 12.05 1.27 13.11
C VAL A 144 12.57 0.17 12.19
N VAL A 145 12.04 -1.03 12.33
CA VAL A 145 12.36 -2.12 11.42
C VAL A 145 11.60 -1.86 10.12
N SER A 146 12.31 -1.37 9.11
CA SER A 146 11.74 -1.06 7.80
C SER A 146 12.02 -2.22 6.85
N GLN A 147 10.96 -2.76 6.25
CA GLN A 147 11.02 -3.81 5.24
C GLN A 147 10.38 -3.26 3.96
N SER A 148 11.13 -3.21 2.91
CA SER A 148 10.64 -2.74 1.60
C SER A 148 10.21 -3.89 0.71
#